data_6de3ce06773b5bf960fa9175436dcb72
#
_entry.id   6de3ce06773b5bf960fa9175436dcb72
#
_cell.length_a   1.000
_cell.length_b   1.000
_cell.length_c   1.000
_cell.angle_alpha   90.00
_cell.angle_beta   90.00
_cell.angle_gamma   90.00
#
_symmetry.space_group_name_H-M   'P 1'
#
loop_
_entity.id
_entity.type
_entity.pdbx_description
1 polymer ?
#
loop_
_entity_poly.entity_id
_entity_poly.type
_entity_poly.pdbx_seq_one_letter_code
_entity_poly.pdbx_strand_id
1 'polypeptide(L)'
;MISYSRDPKEEIPASAVKILGLGGAGSNMLERIALDSIDGAQLISLNTDIRTLSASLSKSKIQLGLNLTKGLGTGGDPELGQQAILEAEAEVRAALKDQKIIFLCVGLGGGTGSGAAPILARIAREEGAFVIVFATMPFLFEGSRRREQAETALNQLAVLSNALVTFDNNRMGELVLAKQGIHEAFGAADKMISESIKAVIRLVVKPGLIHVGLDELITALRTTRSRCLFGSGIADGKDRAAKALRNALSSPLLDQGALLKDAQSVLVHLSGGESLTLFEIELLMQNLQKHVPEHTQILFGAAIDASMGDDLSITLISSLPEEALAS
;
A
#
# COMPACT_ATOMS: atom_id res chain seq x y z
N MET A 1 21.93 -19.73 31.07
CA MET A 1 21.00 -18.58 31.19
C MET A 1 21.41 -17.56 30.14
N ILE A 2 20.80 -17.59 28.98
CA ILE A 2 21.08 -16.60 27.92
C ILE A 2 20.13 -15.44 28.17
N SER A 3 20.69 -14.34 28.65
CA SER A 3 19.92 -13.09 28.80
C SER A 3 19.72 -12.49 27.43
N TYR A 4 18.51 -12.60 26.89
CA TYR A 4 18.07 -11.76 25.78
C TYR A 4 17.89 -10.32 26.30
N SER A 5 18.87 -9.48 26.12
CA SER A 5 18.65 -8.05 26.13
C SER A 5 17.94 -7.70 24.82
N ARG A 6 16.63 -7.51 24.88
CA ARG A 6 15.92 -6.82 23.80
C ARG A 6 16.43 -5.38 23.83
N ASP A 7 17.20 -5.00 22.82
CA ASP A 7 17.39 -3.59 22.53
C ASP A 7 16.00 -2.94 22.38
N PRO A 8 15.76 -1.79 23.00
CA PRO A 8 14.52 -1.06 22.75
C PRO A 8 14.43 -0.84 21.25
N LYS A 9 13.39 -1.41 20.62
CA LYS A 9 13.15 -1.28 19.18
C LYS A 9 13.11 0.21 18.88
N GLU A 10 14.05 0.67 18.07
CA GLU A 10 14.15 2.07 17.67
C GLU A 10 12.84 2.46 16.98
N GLU A 11 12.07 3.35 17.60
CA GLU A 11 10.87 3.91 16.99
C GLU A 11 11.28 4.66 15.72
N ILE A 12 10.63 4.35 14.61
CA ILE A 12 10.88 5.07 13.36
C ILE A 12 10.12 6.40 13.45
N PRO A 13 10.82 7.53 13.52
CA PRO A 13 10.13 8.81 13.60
C PRO A 13 9.36 9.04 12.30
N ALA A 14 8.16 9.59 12.40
CA ALA A 14 7.32 9.88 11.24
C ALA A 14 8.02 10.77 10.19
N SER A 15 8.98 11.60 10.62
CA SER A 15 9.84 12.40 9.72
C SER A 15 10.78 11.57 8.85
N ALA A 16 11.05 10.31 9.21
CA ALA A 16 11.86 9.38 8.42
C ALA A 16 11.01 8.53 7.45
N VAL A 17 9.72 8.84 7.31
CA VAL A 17 8.77 8.17 6.41
C VAL A 17 8.28 9.16 5.36
N LYS A 18 8.40 8.78 4.09
CA LYS A 18 7.84 9.55 2.97
C LYS A 18 6.88 8.73 2.15
N ILE A 19 5.84 9.39 1.67
CA ILE A 19 4.86 8.83 0.76
C ILE A 19 4.97 9.58 -0.56
N LEU A 20 5.28 8.84 -1.60
CA LEU A 20 5.48 9.36 -2.95
C LEU A 20 4.30 9.01 -3.82
N GLY A 21 3.72 9.99 -4.51
CA GLY A 21 2.72 9.78 -5.56
C GLY A 21 3.34 10.04 -6.92
N LEU A 22 3.46 9.02 -7.76
CA LEU A 22 4.10 9.10 -9.07
C LEU A 22 3.08 9.02 -10.20
N GLY A 23 3.09 10.03 -11.07
CA GLY A 23 2.17 10.14 -12.20
C GLY A 23 0.74 10.49 -11.77
N GLY A 24 -0.23 10.45 -12.68
CA GLY A 24 -1.62 10.86 -12.40
C GLY A 24 -2.29 9.99 -11.34
N ALA A 25 -2.28 8.67 -11.49
CA ALA A 25 -2.92 7.76 -10.54
C ALA A 25 -2.24 7.79 -9.16
N GLY A 26 -0.90 7.86 -9.11
CA GLY A 26 -0.17 8.01 -7.84
C GLY A 26 -0.51 9.32 -7.13
N SER A 27 -0.68 10.41 -7.87
CA SER A 27 -1.12 11.70 -7.32
C SER A 27 -2.52 11.60 -6.72
N ASN A 28 -3.46 10.92 -7.39
CA ASN A 28 -4.83 10.73 -6.87
C ASN A 28 -4.85 9.93 -5.57
N MET A 29 -4.04 8.86 -5.48
CA MET A 29 -3.89 8.09 -4.24
C MET A 29 -3.35 8.97 -3.12
N LEU A 30 -2.34 9.79 -3.43
CA LEU A 30 -1.71 10.70 -2.47
C LEU A 30 -2.67 11.76 -1.95
N GLU A 31 -3.53 12.30 -2.81
CA GLU A 31 -4.56 13.28 -2.41
C GLU A 31 -5.53 12.70 -1.40
N ARG A 32 -6.00 11.48 -1.61
CA ARG A 32 -6.87 10.80 -0.65
C ARG A 32 -6.17 10.53 0.68
N ILE A 33 -4.90 10.15 0.64
CA ILE A 33 -4.08 9.99 1.84
C ILE A 33 -3.95 11.33 2.58
N ALA A 34 -3.76 12.42 1.85
CA ALA A 34 -3.62 13.76 2.40
C ALA A 34 -4.89 14.26 3.10
N LEU A 35 -6.08 13.96 2.55
CA LEU A 35 -7.37 14.35 3.12
C LEU A 35 -7.65 13.71 4.48
N ASP A 36 -7.13 12.51 4.72
CA ASP A 36 -7.38 11.74 5.94
C ASP A 36 -6.29 11.91 7.01
N SER A 37 -5.40 12.88 6.89
CA SER A 37 -4.36 13.27 7.85
C SER A 37 -3.57 12.08 8.41
N ILE A 38 -2.46 11.71 7.77
CA ILE A 38 -1.48 10.82 8.38
C ILE A 38 -0.48 11.70 9.12
N ASP A 39 -0.60 11.72 10.45
CA ASP A 39 0.29 12.53 11.29
C ASP A 39 1.75 12.15 11.06
N GLY A 40 2.52 13.13 10.61
CA GLY A 40 3.97 13.10 10.57
C GLY A 40 4.62 12.57 9.29
N ALA A 41 3.91 11.89 8.39
CA ALA A 41 4.48 11.47 7.11
C ALA A 41 4.54 12.63 6.10
N GLN A 42 5.65 12.72 5.38
CA GLN A 42 5.82 13.73 4.34
C GLN A 42 5.33 13.22 2.99
N LEU A 43 4.48 14.02 2.33
CA LEU A 43 3.91 13.69 1.02
C LEU A 43 4.70 14.42 -0.08
N ILE A 44 5.12 13.67 -1.12
CA ILE A 44 5.79 14.22 -2.30
C ILE A 44 5.06 13.74 -3.55
N SER A 45 4.65 14.68 -4.40
CA SER A 45 4.08 14.37 -5.72
C SER A 45 5.14 14.52 -6.80
N LEU A 46 5.30 13.49 -7.65
CA LEU A 46 6.22 13.47 -8.79
C LEU A 46 5.43 13.26 -10.08
N ASN A 47 5.58 14.14 -11.05
CA ASN A 47 4.88 13.99 -12.32
C ASN A 47 5.60 14.71 -13.46
N THR A 48 5.36 14.23 -14.69
CA THR A 48 5.78 14.89 -15.93
C THR A 48 4.74 15.88 -16.45
N ASP A 49 3.47 15.77 -16.00
CA ASP A 49 2.40 16.72 -16.33
C ASP A 49 2.32 17.81 -15.26
N ILE A 50 2.63 19.05 -15.66
CA ILE A 50 2.67 20.20 -14.75
C ILE A 50 1.29 20.57 -14.22
N ARG A 51 0.21 20.32 -14.95
CA ARG A 51 -1.16 20.65 -14.52
C ARG A 51 -1.58 19.74 -13.37
N THR A 52 -1.38 18.43 -13.53
CA THR A 52 -1.63 17.45 -12.47
C THR A 52 -0.75 17.71 -11.25
N LEU A 53 0.53 18.01 -11.48
CA LEU A 53 1.47 18.31 -10.41
C LEU A 53 1.09 19.57 -9.63
N SER A 54 0.66 20.63 -10.33
CA SER A 54 0.24 21.89 -9.71
C SER A 54 -1.03 21.73 -8.87
N ALA A 55 -1.97 20.90 -9.32
CA ALA A 55 -3.23 20.62 -8.64
C ALA A 55 -3.06 19.75 -7.38
N SER A 56 -1.95 19.02 -7.25
CA SER A 56 -1.70 18.15 -6.10
C SER A 56 -1.71 18.91 -4.77
N LEU A 57 -2.30 18.31 -3.74
CA LEU A 57 -2.34 18.83 -2.37
C LEU A 57 -0.99 18.63 -1.61
N SER A 58 -0.04 17.92 -2.20
CA SER A 58 1.28 17.71 -1.59
C SER A 58 2.03 19.02 -1.44
N LYS A 59 2.63 19.24 -0.29
CA LYS A 59 3.49 20.42 -0.04
C LYS A 59 4.77 20.37 -0.85
N SER A 60 5.34 19.19 -1.06
CA SER A 60 6.53 18.97 -1.87
C SER A 60 6.15 18.39 -3.23
N LYS A 61 6.69 18.95 -4.29
CA LYS A 61 6.40 18.59 -5.68
C LYS A 61 7.69 18.55 -6.46
N ILE A 62 7.87 17.50 -7.27
CA ILE A 62 9.04 17.37 -8.17
C ILE A 62 8.50 17.20 -9.60
N GLN A 63 8.85 18.11 -10.47
CA GLN A 63 8.54 17.98 -11.88
C GLN A 63 9.60 17.12 -12.57
N LEU A 64 9.19 16.00 -13.15
CA LEU A 64 10.05 15.11 -13.91
C LEU A 64 10.13 15.59 -15.36
N GLY A 65 11.32 15.51 -15.95
CA GLY A 65 11.52 15.77 -17.36
C GLY A 65 11.14 17.21 -17.77
N LEU A 66 11.57 18.19 -16.98
CA LEU A 66 11.25 19.61 -17.22
C LEU A 66 11.59 20.07 -18.65
N ASN A 67 12.75 19.68 -19.15
CA ASN A 67 13.21 20.02 -20.50
C ASN A 67 12.68 19.04 -21.56
N LEU A 68 12.54 17.76 -21.21
CA LEU A 68 12.12 16.70 -22.12
C LEU A 68 10.64 16.77 -22.47
N THR A 69 9.78 16.90 -21.44
CA THR A 69 8.32 16.88 -21.63
C THR A 69 7.70 18.27 -21.64
N LYS A 70 8.41 19.28 -21.17
CA LYS A 70 7.93 20.68 -21.03
C LYS A 70 6.61 20.77 -20.27
N GLY A 71 6.38 19.83 -19.34
CA GLY A 71 5.15 19.75 -18.54
C GLY A 71 3.94 19.16 -19.27
N LEU A 72 4.10 18.58 -20.45
CA LEU A 72 3.00 18.02 -21.26
C LEU A 72 2.73 16.53 -20.96
N GLY A 73 3.52 15.93 -20.06
CA GLY A 73 3.45 14.50 -19.79
C GLY A 73 4.23 13.66 -20.81
N THR A 74 4.13 12.34 -20.70
CA THR A 74 4.88 11.39 -21.54
C THR A 74 4.09 10.85 -22.72
N GLY A 75 2.82 11.21 -22.88
CA GLY A 75 1.98 10.68 -23.97
C GLY A 75 1.79 9.15 -23.94
N GLY A 76 2.00 8.52 -22.77
CA GLY A 76 1.91 7.07 -22.62
C GLY A 76 3.20 6.31 -22.96
N ASP A 77 4.30 7.01 -23.18
CA ASP A 77 5.61 6.42 -23.50
C ASP A 77 6.46 6.20 -22.21
N PRO A 78 6.74 4.91 -21.84
CA PRO A 78 7.54 4.60 -20.66
C PRO A 78 9.04 4.99 -20.82
N GLU A 79 9.59 4.97 -22.04
CA GLU A 79 11.00 5.38 -22.26
C GLU A 79 11.17 6.85 -21.95
N LEU A 80 10.22 7.68 -22.37
CA LEU A 80 10.22 9.09 -22.01
C LEU A 80 10.04 9.31 -20.51
N GLY A 81 9.25 8.44 -19.84
CA GLY A 81 9.11 8.42 -18.37
C GLY A 81 10.44 8.11 -17.67
N GLN A 82 11.20 7.15 -18.17
CA GLN A 82 12.53 6.83 -17.65
C GLN A 82 13.51 8.00 -17.82
N GLN A 83 13.55 8.59 -19.00
CA GLN A 83 14.42 9.74 -19.26
C GLN A 83 14.03 10.94 -18.39
N ALA A 84 12.74 11.15 -18.16
CA ALA A 84 12.24 12.25 -17.36
C ALA A 84 12.68 12.17 -15.89
N ILE A 85 12.66 10.99 -15.28
CA ILE A 85 13.15 10.84 -13.90
C ILE A 85 14.66 10.93 -13.82
N LEU A 86 15.39 10.44 -14.82
CA LEU A 86 16.85 10.56 -14.87
C LEU A 86 17.29 12.03 -15.00
N GLU A 87 16.55 12.86 -15.72
CA GLU A 87 16.79 14.30 -15.77
C GLU A 87 16.67 14.95 -14.38
N ALA A 88 15.73 14.49 -13.55
CA ALA A 88 15.47 15.01 -12.21
C ALA A 88 16.18 14.22 -11.09
N GLU A 89 17.09 13.30 -11.42
CA GLU A 89 17.68 12.35 -10.45
C GLU A 89 18.31 13.04 -9.24
N ALA A 90 19.05 14.13 -9.45
CA ALA A 90 19.71 14.86 -8.36
C ALA A 90 18.69 15.44 -7.35
N GLU A 91 17.59 16.00 -7.84
CA GLU A 91 16.51 16.54 -7.00
C GLU A 91 15.77 15.41 -6.27
N VAL A 92 15.51 14.30 -6.95
CA VAL A 92 14.88 13.12 -6.37
C VAL A 92 15.75 12.55 -5.24
N ARG A 93 17.05 12.36 -5.46
CA ARG A 93 17.99 11.88 -4.44
C ARG A 93 18.02 12.81 -3.23
N ALA A 94 18.10 14.12 -3.44
CA ALA A 94 18.10 15.10 -2.36
C ALA A 94 16.80 15.02 -1.53
N ALA A 95 15.65 14.79 -2.18
CA ALA A 95 14.37 14.64 -1.51
C ALA A 95 14.24 13.33 -0.71
N LEU A 96 14.96 12.27 -1.10
CA LEU A 96 14.88 10.94 -0.48
C LEU A 96 16.00 10.66 0.52
N LYS A 97 16.94 11.58 0.66
CA LYS A 97 18.08 11.42 1.56
C LYS A 97 17.64 11.23 3.01
N ASP A 98 18.32 10.34 3.73
CA ASP A 98 18.11 10.04 5.15
C ASP A 98 16.72 9.50 5.51
N GLN A 99 15.96 9.00 4.52
CA GLN A 99 14.67 8.36 4.77
C GLN A 99 14.85 6.89 5.11
N LYS A 100 14.13 6.41 6.15
CA LYS A 100 14.13 4.99 6.52
C LYS A 100 13.13 4.19 5.71
N ILE A 101 11.94 4.76 5.46
CA ILE A 101 10.85 4.09 4.74
C ILE A 101 10.27 5.01 3.69
N ILE A 102 10.08 4.45 2.50
CA ILE A 102 9.44 5.12 1.38
C ILE A 102 8.26 4.26 0.91
N PHE A 103 7.08 4.85 0.93
CA PHE A 103 5.90 4.32 0.28
C PHE A 103 5.75 4.97 -1.10
N LEU A 104 5.79 4.16 -2.15
CA LEU A 104 5.61 4.62 -3.53
C LEU A 104 4.23 4.20 -4.05
N CYS A 105 3.37 5.17 -4.29
CA CYS A 105 2.05 4.98 -4.91
C CYS A 105 2.15 5.27 -6.40
N VAL A 106 1.76 4.31 -7.25
CA VAL A 106 1.88 4.43 -8.70
C VAL A 106 0.80 3.67 -9.45
N GLY A 107 0.26 4.26 -10.51
CA GLY A 107 -0.54 3.54 -11.50
C GLY A 107 0.33 3.09 -12.67
N LEU A 108 0.31 1.79 -12.95
CA LEU A 108 1.06 1.20 -14.06
C LEU A 108 0.23 1.20 -15.35
N GLY A 109 0.90 1.06 -16.49
CA GLY A 109 0.29 1.10 -17.82
C GLY A 109 0.36 2.47 -18.51
N GLY A 110 0.69 3.54 -17.78
CA GLY A 110 0.99 4.84 -18.35
C GLY A 110 2.49 5.06 -18.54
N GLY A 111 2.89 6.10 -19.26
CA GLY A 111 4.32 6.35 -19.54
C GLY A 111 5.08 6.82 -18.30
N THR A 112 4.57 7.79 -17.56
CA THR A 112 5.23 8.31 -16.35
C THR A 112 5.35 7.23 -15.27
N GLY A 113 4.23 6.58 -14.91
CA GLY A 113 4.21 5.56 -13.85
C GLY A 113 5.08 4.36 -14.20
N SER A 114 4.85 3.74 -15.36
CA SER A 114 5.59 2.53 -15.76
C SER A 114 7.07 2.78 -16.04
N GLY A 115 7.41 3.96 -16.59
CA GLY A 115 8.78 4.28 -16.91
C GLY A 115 9.61 4.74 -15.70
N ALA A 116 9.06 5.62 -14.89
CA ALA A 116 9.80 6.24 -13.79
C ALA A 116 9.80 5.43 -12.50
N ALA A 117 8.75 4.61 -12.21
CA ALA A 117 8.65 3.91 -10.94
C ALA A 117 9.80 2.94 -10.65
N PRO A 118 10.28 2.10 -11.59
CA PRO A 118 11.41 1.22 -11.34
C PRO A 118 12.70 2.00 -10.98
N ILE A 119 12.94 3.11 -11.67
CA ILE A 119 14.10 3.97 -11.41
C ILE A 119 13.96 4.65 -10.05
N LEU A 120 12.78 5.16 -9.71
CA LEU A 120 12.53 5.79 -8.42
C LEU A 120 12.73 4.79 -7.26
N ALA A 121 12.24 3.57 -7.42
CA ALA A 121 12.45 2.51 -6.43
C ALA A 121 13.94 2.17 -6.27
N ARG A 122 14.70 2.10 -7.37
CA ARG A 122 16.15 1.90 -7.34
C ARG A 122 16.86 3.04 -6.60
N ILE A 123 16.58 4.29 -6.97
CA ILE A 123 17.17 5.47 -6.31
C ILE A 123 16.87 5.45 -4.81
N ALA A 124 15.63 5.20 -4.41
CA ALA A 124 15.23 5.16 -3.01
C ALA A 124 16.02 4.08 -2.22
N ARG A 125 16.21 2.89 -2.80
CA ARG A 125 17.03 1.84 -2.18
C ARG A 125 18.50 2.19 -2.12
N GLU A 126 19.05 2.83 -3.13
CA GLU A 126 20.43 3.30 -3.14
C GLU A 126 20.68 4.35 -2.05
N GLU A 127 19.68 5.18 -1.74
CA GLU A 127 19.72 6.11 -0.60
C GLU A 127 19.51 5.40 0.78
N GLY A 128 19.37 4.08 0.79
CA GLY A 128 19.28 3.28 2.00
C GLY A 128 17.87 3.11 2.57
N ALA A 129 16.83 3.57 1.87
CA ALA A 129 15.46 3.45 2.33
C ALA A 129 14.89 2.05 2.10
N PHE A 130 13.99 1.63 2.99
CA PHE A 130 13.10 0.51 2.75
C PHE A 130 11.93 0.95 1.87
N VAL A 131 11.77 0.32 0.70
CA VAL A 131 10.80 0.74 -0.32
C VAL A 131 9.64 -0.22 -0.41
N ILE A 132 8.43 0.27 -0.11
CA ILE A 132 7.15 -0.41 -0.28
C ILE A 132 6.42 0.25 -1.44
N VAL A 133 6.13 -0.52 -2.48
CA VAL A 133 5.41 -0.02 -3.66
C VAL A 133 3.95 -0.46 -3.62
N PHE A 134 3.06 0.48 -3.79
CA PHE A 134 1.63 0.27 -4.04
C PHE A 134 1.35 0.57 -5.50
N ALA A 135 1.12 -0.47 -6.28
CA ALA A 135 0.91 -0.38 -7.72
C ALA A 135 -0.52 -0.76 -8.11
N THR A 136 -1.16 0.02 -8.97
CA THR A 136 -2.43 -0.35 -9.59
C THR A 136 -2.20 -0.82 -11.01
N MET A 137 -2.83 -1.94 -11.39
CA MET A 137 -2.85 -2.45 -12.76
C MET A 137 -4.02 -1.83 -13.54
N PRO A 138 -3.84 -1.55 -14.85
CA PRO A 138 -4.89 -0.96 -15.66
C PRO A 138 -6.09 -1.91 -15.81
N PHE A 139 -7.27 -1.34 -16.07
CA PHE A 139 -8.44 -2.10 -16.46
C PHE A 139 -8.25 -2.79 -17.82
N LEU A 140 -8.93 -3.91 -18.05
CA LEU A 140 -8.88 -4.63 -19.34
C LEU A 140 -9.33 -3.75 -20.51
N PHE A 141 -10.32 -2.86 -20.28
CA PHE A 141 -10.82 -1.97 -21.32
C PHE A 141 -9.83 -0.84 -21.71
N GLU A 142 -8.76 -0.62 -20.92
CA GLU A 142 -7.72 0.35 -21.26
C GLU A 142 -6.76 -0.15 -22.36
N GLY A 143 -6.85 -1.42 -22.73
CA GLY A 143 -6.17 -2.05 -23.85
C GLY A 143 -4.90 -2.82 -23.50
N SER A 144 -4.53 -3.76 -24.38
CA SER A 144 -3.42 -4.69 -24.19
C SER A 144 -2.07 -4.00 -24.02
N ARG A 145 -1.82 -2.94 -24.81
CA ARG A 145 -0.57 -2.18 -24.71
C ARG A 145 -0.32 -1.64 -23.31
N ARG A 146 -1.33 -1.05 -22.67
CA ARG A 146 -1.19 -0.56 -21.27
C ARG A 146 -0.92 -1.70 -20.32
N ARG A 147 -1.57 -2.84 -20.53
CA ARG A 147 -1.36 -4.01 -19.70
C ARG A 147 0.05 -4.55 -19.82
N GLU A 148 0.59 -4.69 -21.02
CA GLU A 148 1.98 -5.13 -21.28
C GLU A 148 3.01 -4.18 -20.64
N GLN A 149 2.79 -2.87 -20.76
CA GLN A 149 3.62 -1.86 -20.11
C GLN A 149 3.57 -1.98 -18.59
N ALA A 150 2.38 -2.23 -18.04
CA ALA A 150 2.19 -2.41 -16.61
C ALA A 150 2.89 -3.67 -16.10
N GLU A 151 2.75 -4.81 -16.79
CA GLU A 151 3.40 -6.07 -16.45
C GLU A 151 4.93 -5.97 -16.51
N THR A 152 5.46 -5.29 -17.52
CA THR A 152 6.90 -5.03 -17.64
C THR A 152 7.42 -4.24 -16.45
N ALA A 153 6.75 -3.14 -16.08
CA ALA A 153 7.12 -2.32 -14.94
C ALA A 153 6.95 -3.07 -13.61
N LEU A 154 5.88 -3.87 -13.47
CA LEU A 154 5.63 -4.69 -12.29
C LEU A 154 6.77 -5.70 -12.04
N ASN A 155 7.21 -6.39 -13.10
CA ASN A 155 8.35 -7.32 -13.03
C ASN A 155 9.64 -6.64 -12.58
N GLN A 156 9.90 -5.42 -13.05
CA GLN A 156 11.05 -4.63 -12.61
C GLN A 156 10.92 -4.21 -11.14
N LEU A 157 9.74 -3.73 -10.74
CA LEU A 157 9.46 -3.31 -9.36
C LEU A 157 9.56 -4.48 -8.37
N ALA A 158 9.18 -5.69 -8.75
CA ALA A 158 9.30 -6.89 -7.92
C ALA A 158 10.75 -7.18 -7.50
N VAL A 159 11.73 -6.77 -8.33
CA VAL A 159 13.16 -6.92 -8.01
C VAL A 159 13.72 -5.69 -7.31
N LEU A 160 13.24 -4.50 -7.68
CA LEU A 160 13.79 -3.23 -7.24
C LEU A 160 13.17 -2.70 -5.93
N SER A 161 12.00 -3.19 -5.51
CA SER A 161 11.39 -2.83 -4.24
C SER A 161 11.66 -3.87 -3.15
N ASN A 162 11.46 -3.51 -1.90
CA ASN A 162 11.52 -4.45 -0.77
C ASN A 162 10.19 -5.17 -0.58
N ALA A 163 9.09 -4.48 -0.86
CA ALA A 163 7.75 -5.05 -0.88
C ALA A 163 6.93 -4.42 -2.01
N LEU A 164 6.10 -5.23 -2.66
CA LEU A 164 5.25 -4.81 -3.77
C LEU A 164 3.82 -5.27 -3.51
N VAL A 165 2.94 -4.30 -3.37
CA VAL A 165 1.50 -4.49 -3.19
C VAL A 165 0.82 -4.13 -4.50
N THR A 166 0.16 -5.09 -5.13
CA THR A 166 -0.49 -4.88 -6.42
C THR A 166 -2.00 -4.94 -6.30
N PHE A 167 -2.67 -3.93 -6.84
CA PHE A 167 -4.12 -3.85 -6.95
C PHE A 167 -4.54 -4.06 -8.41
N ASP A 168 -5.34 -5.09 -8.66
CA ASP A 168 -5.93 -5.31 -9.98
C ASP A 168 -7.26 -4.54 -10.08
N ASN A 169 -7.27 -3.48 -10.88
CA ASN A 169 -8.47 -2.65 -11.07
C ASN A 169 -9.66 -3.45 -11.63
N ASN A 170 -9.44 -4.53 -12.37
CA ASN A 170 -10.54 -5.37 -12.87
C ASN A 170 -11.29 -6.05 -11.73
N ARG A 171 -10.56 -6.68 -10.80
CA ARG A 171 -11.17 -7.29 -9.61
C ARG A 171 -11.92 -6.27 -8.76
N MET A 172 -11.36 -5.09 -8.63
CA MET A 172 -12.00 -4.00 -7.89
C MET A 172 -13.24 -3.49 -8.65
N GLY A 173 -13.17 -3.44 -9.98
CA GLY A 173 -14.28 -3.03 -10.85
C GLY A 173 -15.44 -4.02 -10.88
N GLU A 174 -15.20 -5.32 -10.96
CA GLU A 174 -16.23 -6.36 -11.00
C GLU A 174 -17.19 -6.29 -9.81
N LEU A 175 -16.72 -5.85 -8.67
CA LEU A 175 -17.49 -5.79 -7.42
C LEU A 175 -18.26 -4.50 -7.24
N VAL A 176 -17.81 -3.42 -7.85
CA VAL A 176 -18.41 -2.09 -7.76
C VAL A 176 -19.24 -1.77 -9.01
N LEU A 177 -18.74 -2.11 -10.22
CA LEU A 177 -19.41 -1.82 -11.49
C LEU A 177 -20.77 -2.51 -11.65
N ALA A 178 -20.98 -3.64 -11.00
CA ALA A 178 -22.26 -4.35 -11.06
C ALA A 178 -23.44 -3.58 -10.47
N LYS A 179 -23.19 -2.53 -9.69
CA LYS A 179 -24.22 -1.80 -8.91
C LYS A 179 -24.14 -0.28 -8.96
N GLN A 180 -23.04 0.31 -9.47
CA GLN A 180 -22.78 1.75 -9.36
C GLN A 180 -22.19 2.32 -10.66
N GLY A 181 -22.23 3.63 -10.82
CA GLY A 181 -21.64 4.32 -11.97
C GLY A 181 -20.10 4.25 -11.98
N ILE A 182 -19.50 4.47 -13.16
CA ILE A 182 -18.04 4.39 -13.36
C ILE A 182 -17.27 5.26 -12.36
N HIS A 183 -17.72 6.48 -12.09
CA HIS A 183 -17.09 7.39 -11.14
C HIS A 183 -17.08 6.85 -9.70
N GLU A 184 -18.19 6.21 -9.30
CA GLU A 184 -18.30 5.60 -7.98
C GLU A 184 -17.41 4.37 -7.86
N ALA A 185 -17.26 3.60 -8.95
CA ALA A 185 -16.36 2.44 -9.00
C ALA A 185 -14.89 2.85 -8.82
N PHE A 186 -14.42 3.85 -9.55
CA PHE A 186 -13.07 4.39 -9.39
C PHE A 186 -12.88 4.98 -7.99
N GLY A 187 -13.87 5.72 -7.49
CA GLY A 187 -13.81 6.30 -6.14
C GLY A 187 -13.72 5.25 -5.03
N ALA A 188 -14.43 4.13 -5.17
CA ALA A 188 -14.37 3.02 -4.22
C ALA A 188 -13.01 2.29 -4.27
N ALA A 189 -12.47 2.09 -5.48
CA ALA A 189 -11.14 1.52 -5.68
C ALA A 189 -10.06 2.37 -5.02
N ASP A 190 -10.04 3.66 -5.33
CA ASP A 190 -9.09 4.60 -4.74
C ASP A 190 -9.20 4.67 -3.21
N LYS A 191 -10.42 4.64 -2.67
CA LYS A 191 -10.66 4.62 -1.22
C LYS A 191 -10.05 3.37 -0.59
N MET A 192 -10.28 2.21 -1.16
CA MET A 192 -9.76 0.94 -0.67
C MET A 192 -8.22 0.92 -0.68
N ILE A 193 -7.60 1.41 -1.76
CA ILE A 193 -6.16 1.53 -1.88
C ILE A 193 -5.61 2.47 -0.80
N SER A 194 -6.20 3.65 -0.64
CA SER A 194 -5.73 4.61 0.35
C SER A 194 -5.89 4.11 1.78
N GLU A 195 -6.96 3.39 2.10
CA GLU A 195 -7.15 2.74 3.40
C GLU A 195 -6.09 1.66 3.65
N SER A 196 -5.74 0.86 2.62
CA SER A 196 -4.66 -0.12 2.68
C SER A 196 -3.32 0.52 3.02
N ILE A 197 -2.99 1.58 2.30
CA ILE A 197 -1.74 2.33 2.49
C ILE A 197 -1.69 2.92 3.88
N LYS A 198 -2.76 3.56 4.33
CA LYS A 198 -2.86 4.14 5.67
C LYS A 198 -2.70 3.08 6.77
N ALA A 199 -3.33 1.92 6.61
CA ALA A 199 -3.20 0.83 7.57
C ALA A 199 -1.75 0.37 7.71
N VAL A 200 -1.04 0.19 6.60
CA VAL A 200 0.39 -0.17 6.62
C VAL A 200 1.25 0.94 7.23
N ILE A 201 0.97 2.20 6.90
CA ILE A 201 1.70 3.34 7.46
C ILE A 201 1.49 3.43 8.98
N ARG A 202 0.24 3.28 9.44
CA ARG A 202 -0.08 3.31 10.88
C ARG A 202 0.64 2.21 11.65
N LEU A 203 0.73 1.00 11.08
CA LEU A 203 1.50 -0.11 11.66
C LEU A 203 2.96 0.23 11.91
N VAL A 204 3.54 1.00 10.99
CA VAL A 204 4.96 1.36 11.01
C VAL A 204 5.24 2.57 11.91
N VAL A 205 4.35 3.56 11.90
CA VAL A 205 4.59 4.89 12.51
C VAL A 205 4.02 4.99 13.92
N LYS A 206 2.93 4.28 14.23
CA LYS A 206 2.31 4.33 15.56
C LYS A 206 2.58 3.03 16.31
N PRO A 207 3.38 3.06 17.39
CA PRO A 207 3.55 1.91 18.25
C PRO A 207 2.20 1.55 18.89
N GLY A 208 1.77 0.31 18.71
CA GLY A 208 0.58 -0.24 19.37
C GLY A 208 0.93 -0.91 20.69
N LEU A 209 -0.08 -1.36 21.44
CA LEU A 209 0.06 -2.24 22.61
C LEU A 209 0.85 -3.50 22.29
N ILE A 210 0.62 -4.06 21.11
CA ILE A 210 1.38 -5.16 20.54
C ILE A 210 1.96 -4.64 19.23
N HIS A 211 3.27 -4.49 19.22
CA HIS A 211 4.00 -3.87 18.13
C HIS A 211 4.36 -4.89 17.06
N VAL A 212 4.02 -4.58 15.81
CA VAL A 212 4.56 -5.30 14.64
C VAL A 212 5.84 -4.58 14.23
N GLY A 213 6.96 -5.25 14.31
CA GLY A 213 8.24 -4.71 13.86
C GLY A 213 8.29 -4.54 12.35
N LEU A 214 9.16 -3.64 11.88
CA LEU A 214 9.41 -3.46 10.45
C LEU A 214 9.86 -4.79 9.79
N ASP A 215 10.68 -5.58 10.49
CA ASP A 215 11.17 -6.87 10.02
C ASP A 215 10.03 -7.89 9.83
N GLU A 216 9.03 -7.86 10.71
CA GLU A 216 7.85 -8.71 10.61
C GLU A 216 6.97 -8.27 9.45
N LEU A 217 6.78 -6.95 9.26
CA LEU A 217 6.06 -6.40 8.10
C LEU A 217 6.78 -6.76 6.80
N ILE A 218 8.12 -6.62 6.77
CA ILE A 218 8.94 -7.02 5.64
C ILE A 218 8.72 -8.50 5.32
N THR A 219 8.74 -9.35 6.33
CA THR A 219 8.56 -10.80 6.16
C THR A 219 7.17 -11.13 5.61
N ALA A 220 6.12 -10.45 6.10
CA ALA A 220 4.75 -10.63 5.62
C ALA A 220 4.53 -10.16 4.17
N LEU A 221 5.25 -9.11 3.74
CA LEU A 221 5.14 -8.53 2.41
C LEU A 221 6.22 -9.00 1.42
N ARG A 222 7.24 -9.73 1.94
CA ARG A 222 8.41 -10.15 1.16
C ARG A 222 8.17 -11.47 0.45
N THR A 223 7.43 -11.41 -0.64
CA THR A 223 7.39 -12.54 -1.57
C THR A 223 7.75 -12.03 -2.96
N THR A 224 8.75 -12.66 -3.55
CA THR A 224 9.12 -12.46 -4.96
C THR A 224 7.90 -12.78 -5.82
N ARG A 225 7.38 -11.83 -6.56
CA ARG A 225 6.17 -11.95 -7.38
C ARG A 225 4.96 -12.40 -6.56
N SER A 226 4.50 -11.54 -5.68
CA SER A 226 3.28 -11.82 -4.93
C SER A 226 2.22 -10.77 -5.18
N ARG A 227 0.98 -11.21 -5.22
CA ARG A 227 -0.15 -10.29 -5.05
C ARG A 227 -0.39 -10.08 -3.58
N CYS A 228 -0.52 -8.84 -3.17
CA CYS A 228 -0.95 -8.54 -1.83
C CYS A 228 -2.47 -8.69 -1.74
N LEU A 229 -2.88 -9.40 -0.72
CA LEU A 229 -4.27 -9.49 -0.28
C LEU A 229 -4.46 -8.46 0.81
N PHE A 230 -5.52 -7.70 0.71
CA PHE A 230 -5.87 -6.69 1.70
C PHE A 230 -7.36 -6.74 2.03
N GLY A 231 -7.67 -6.69 3.30
CA GLY A 231 -9.02 -6.51 3.79
C GLY A 231 -9.05 -5.64 5.03
N SER A 232 -10.01 -4.75 5.11
CA SER A 232 -10.25 -3.92 6.28
C SER A 232 -11.72 -3.95 6.64
N GLY A 233 -12.01 -4.00 7.93
CA GLY A 233 -13.37 -3.98 8.44
C GLY A 233 -13.47 -3.21 9.74
N ILE A 234 -14.52 -2.43 9.87
CA ILE A 234 -14.89 -1.69 11.07
C ILE A 234 -16.27 -2.14 11.52
N ALA A 235 -16.48 -2.23 12.82
CA ALA A 235 -17.78 -2.51 13.43
C ALA A 235 -17.85 -1.97 14.85
N ASP A 236 -19.07 -1.73 15.30
CA ASP A 236 -19.43 -1.28 16.63
C ASP A 236 -20.44 -2.21 17.32
N GLY A 237 -20.69 -1.92 18.57
CA GLY A 237 -21.74 -2.56 19.37
C GLY A 237 -21.47 -4.03 19.69
N LYS A 238 -22.55 -4.77 19.98
CA LYS A 238 -22.46 -6.18 20.33
C LYS A 238 -21.92 -6.99 19.16
N ASP A 239 -20.99 -7.91 19.45
CA ASP A 239 -20.33 -8.79 18.46
C ASP A 239 -19.48 -8.04 17.43
N ARG A 240 -18.99 -6.83 17.79
CA ARG A 240 -18.18 -5.98 16.90
C ARG A 240 -16.93 -6.70 16.35
N ALA A 241 -16.27 -7.55 17.12
CA ALA A 241 -15.12 -8.33 16.67
C ALA A 241 -15.48 -9.28 15.50
N ALA A 242 -16.57 -10.03 15.62
CA ALA A 242 -17.01 -10.93 14.57
C ALA A 242 -17.52 -10.18 13.33
N LYS A 243 -18.18 -9.04 13.53
CA LYS A 243 -18.66 -8.18 12.43
C LYS A 243 -17.50 -7.53 11.68
N ALA A 244 -16.51 -6.97 12.39
CA ALA A 244 -15.34 -6.36 11.79
C ALA A 244 -14.53 -7.37 10.95
N LEU A 245 -14.35 -8.61 11.47
CA LEU A 245 -13.70 -9.67 10.71
C LEU A 245 -14.47 -10.04 9.44
N ARG A 246 -15.78 -10.20 9.52
CA ARG A 246 -16.62 -10.46 8.33
C ARG A 246 -16.50 -9.34 7.30
N ASN A 247 -16.53 -8.09 7.74
CA ASN A 247 -16.38 -6.94 6.89
C ASN A 247 -15.00 -6.92 6.20
N ALA A 248 -13.93 -7.26 6.93
CA ALA A 248 -12.60 -7.37 6.37
C ALA A 248 -12.49 -8.51 5.33
N LEU A 249 -13.03 -9.69 5.64
CA LEU A 249 -13.03 -10.85 4.74
C LEU A 249 -13.88 -10.62 3.50
N SER A 250 -14.94 -9.80 3.58
CA SER A 250 -15.76 -9.42 2.43
C SER A 250 -15.07 -8.48 1.46
N SER A 251 -13.82 -8.06 1.77
CA SER A 251 -13.02 -7.30 0.82
C SER A 251 -12.87 -8.04 -0.51
N PRO A 252 -13.04 -7.35 -1.63
CA PRO A 252 -12.83 -7.91 -2.97
C PRO A 252 -11.47 -8.57 -3.15
N LEU A 253 -10.47 -8.03 -2.48
CA LEU A 253 -9.09 -8.54 -2.55
C LEU A 253 -8.86 -9.80 -1.72
N LEU A 254 -9.82 -10.20 -0.88
CA LEU A 254 -9.77 -11.42 -0.06
C LEU A 254 -10.71 -12.53 -0.54
N ASP A 255 -11.62 -12.22 -1.45
CA ASP A 255 -12.64 -13.15 -1.98
C ASP A 255 -13.34 -13.95 -0.86
N GLN A 256 -14.01 -13.25 0.06
CA GLN A 256 -14.65 -13.84 1.24
C GLN A 256 -13.70 -14.67 2.14
N GLY A 257 -12.41 -14.40 2.05
CA GLY A 257 -11.37 -15.14 2.75
C GLY A 257 -10.90 -16.41 2.02
N ALA A 258 -11.43 -16.71 0.84
CA ALA A 258 -11.01 -17.90 0.08
C ALA A 258 -9.53 -17.86 -0.30
N LEU A 259 -9.02 -16.68 -0.64
CA LEU A 259 -7.61 -16.49 -1.01
C LEU A 259 -6.64 -16.62 0.18
N LEU A 260 -7.12 -16.53 1.41
CA LEU A 260 -6.27 -16.73 2.59
C LEU A 260 -5.85 -18.20 2.79
N LYS A 261 -6.50 -19.14 2.10
CA LYS A 261 -6.17 -20.58 2.17
C LYS A 261 -4.78 -20.91 1.62
N ASP A 262 -4.25 -20.05 0.75
CA ASP A 262 -2.93 -20.21 0.15
C ASP A 262 -1.89 -19.23 0.74
N ALA A 263 -2.28 -18.50 1.80
CA ALA A 263 -1.44 -17.51 2.43
C ALA A 263 -0.33 -18.16 3.26
N GLN A 264 0.91 -17.76 3.01
CA GLN A 264 2.07 -18.18 3.80
C GLN A 264 2.19 -17.35 5.09
N SER A 265 1.83 -16.09 5.03
CA SER A 265 1.81 -15.19 6.16
C SER A 265 0.61 -14.26 6.10
N VAL A 266 0.05 -13.95 7.25
CA VAL A 266 -1.02 -12.96 7.40
C VAL A 266 -0.65 -11.98 8.50
N LEU A 267 -0.59 -10.71 8.15
CA LEU A 267 -0.47 -9.62 9.08
C LEU A 267 -1.87 -9.19 9.52
N VAL A 268 -2.10 -9.18 10.81
CA VAL A 268 -3.37 -8.77 11.43
C VAL A 268 -3.10 -7.55 12.29
N HIS A 269 -3.76 -6.46 12.00
CA HIS A 269 -3.73 -5.29 12.86
C HIS A 269 -5.12 -4.97 13.37
N LEU A 270 -5.23 -4.86 14.68
CA LEU A 270 -6.44 -4.45 15.40
C LEU A 270 -6.29 -3.04 15.94
N SER A 271 -7.33 -2.25 15.79
CA SER A 271 -7.44 -0.96 16.48
C SER A 271 -8.82 -0.87 17.12
N GLY A 272 -8.87 -0.38 18.33
CA GLY A 272 -10.12 -0.15 19.04
C GLY A 272 -9.98 0.95 20.09
N GLY A 273 -11.10 1.45 20.59
CA GLY A 273 -11.11 2.38 21.69
C GLY A 273 -10.69 1.70 23.01
N GLU A 274 -10.77 2.45 24.12
CA GLU A 274 -10.40 1.96 25.46
C GLU A 274 -11.23 0.75 25.93
N SER A 275 -12.37 0.51 25.30
CA SER A 275 -13.26 -0.62 25.57
C SER A 275 -12.81 -1.94 24.92
N LEU A 276 -11.72 -1.96 24.14
CA LEU A 276 -11.20 -3.18 23.49
C LEU A 276 -10.73 -4.18 24.54
N THR A 277 -11.27 -5.41 24.47
CA THR A 277 -10.99 -6.47 25.43
C THR A 277 -10.09 -7.57 24.86
N LEU A 278 -9.34 -8.25 25.72
CA LEU A 278 -8.54 -9.41 25.33
C LEU A 278 -9.43 -10.53 24.77
N PHE A 279 -10.63 -10.69 25.32
CA PHE A 279 -11.61 -11.69 24.85
C PHE A 279 -12.02 -11.45 23.38
N GLU A 280 -12.22 -10.18 22.99
CA GLU A 280 -12.54 -9.83 21.61
C GLU A 280 -11.37 -10.15 20.68
N ILE A 281 -10.13 -9.90 21.11
CA ILE A 281 -8.92 -10.24 20.37
C ILE A 281 -8.83 -11.77 20.17
N GLU A 282 -8.99 -12.56 21.23
CA GLU A 282 -8.96 -14.03 21.16
C GLU A 282 -10.05 -14.58 20.25
N LEU A 283 -11.29 -14.11 20.38
CA LEU A 283 -12.41 -14.54 19.54
C LEU A 283 -12.14 -14.24 18.06
N LEU A 284 -11.60 -13.06 17.76
CA LEU A 284 -11.28 -12.65 16.40
C LEU A 284 -10.18 -13.54 15.82
N MET A 285 -9.10 -13.79 16.58
CA MET A 285 -8.00 -14.62 16.13
C MET A 285 -8.41 -16.08 15.92
N GLN A 286 -9.24 -16.65 16.80
CA GLN A 286 -9.81 -17.99 16.64
C GLN A 286 -10.69 -18.10 15.38
N ASN A 287 -11.44 -17.05 15.07
CA ASN A 287 -12.26 -17.04 13.86
C ASN A 287 -11.41 -16.87 12.59
N LEU A 288 -10.38 -16.05 12.64
CA LEU A 288 -9.44 -15.89 11.52
C LEU A 288 -8.70 -17.20 11.19
N GLN A 289 -8.28 -17.94 12.22
CA GLN A 289 -7.58 -19.22 12.05
C GLN A 289 -8.39 -20.27 11.26
N LYS A 290 -9.70 -20.13 11.19
CA LYS A 290 -10.56 -21.01 10.36
C LYS A 290 -10.44 -20.72 8.86
N HIS A 291 -9.89 -19.56 8.49
CA HIS A 291 -9.74 -19.12 7.11
C HIS A 291 -8.32 -19.27 6.58
N VAL A 292 -7.35 -19.57 7.44
CA VAL A 292 -5.93 -19.71 7.07
C VAL A 292 -5.45 -21.13 7.37
N PRO A 293 -4.46 -21.64 6.62
CA PRO A 293 -3.82 -22.93 6.92
C PRO A 293 -3.16 -22.94 8.30
N GLU A 294 -3.05 -24.12 8.92
CA GLU A 294 -2.40 -24.27 10.23
C GLU A 294 -0.92 -23.83 10.23
N HIS A 295 -0.25 -23.94 9.09
CA HIS A 295 1.16 -23.57 8.94
C HIS A 295 1.36 -22.08 8.60
N THR A 296 0.29 -21.32 8.43
CA THR A 296 0.37 -19.89 8.12
C THR A 296 0.95 -19.11 9.30
N GLN A 297 1.99 -18.33 9.03
CA GLN A 297 2.55 -17.42 10.03
C GLN A 297 1.59 -16.25 10.23
N ILE A 298 1.03 -16.10 11.42
CA ILE A 298 0.20 -14.96 11.77
C ILE A 298 1.05 -13.96 12.55
N LEU A 299 1.18 -12.76 12.00
CA LEU A 299 1.81 -11.61 12.63
C LEU A 299 0.69 -10.71 13.17
N PHE A 300 0.74 -10.41 14.46
CA PHE A 300 -0.34 -9.71 15.12
C PHE A 300 0.11 -8.42 15.77
N GLY A 301 -0.61 -7.33 15.48
CA GLY A 301 -0.46 -6.04 16.14
C GLY A 301 -1.79 -5.53 16.67
N ALA A 302 -1.76 -4.82 17.78
CA ALA A 302 -2.94 -4.19 18.36
C ALA A 302 -2.63 -2.78 18.86
N ALA A 303 -3.53 -1.84 18.60
CA ALA A 303 -3.43 -0.46 19.04
C ALA A 303 -4.71 -0.01 19.76
N ILE A 304 -4.56 0.78 20.81
CA ILE A 304 -5.66 1.51 21.45
C ILE A 304 -5.67 2.93 20.90
N ASP A 305 -6.80 3.34 20.35
CA ASP A 305 -7.05 4.70 19.88
C ASP A 305 -8.34 5.22 20.53
N ALA A 306 -8.21 6.09 21.52
CA ALA A 306 -9.35 6.63 22.25
C ALA A 306 -10.37 7.36 21.34
N SER A 307 -9.92 7.86 20.18
CA SER A 307 -10.80 8.54 19.21
C SER A 307 -11.78 7.59 18.53
N MET A 308 -11.56 6.27 18.59
CA MET A 308 -12.45 5.25 18.02
C MET A 308 -13.69 4.96 18.86
N GLY A 309 -13.73 5.42 20.14
CA GLY A 309 -14.88 5.17 21.01
C GLY A 309 -15.19 3.68 21.12
N ASP A 310 -16.38 3.27 20.66
CA ASP A 310 -16.82 1.88 20.67
C ASP A 310 -16.52 1.11 19.38
N ASP A 311 -15.86 1.73 18.40
CA ASP A 311 -15.51 1.06 17.17
C ASP A 311 -14.34 0.09 17.38
N LEU A 312 -14.35 -1.00 16.62
CA LEU A 312 -13.26 -1.95 16.47
C LEU A 312 -12.95 -2.08 14.97
N SER A 313 -11.71 -1.86 14.60
CA SER A 313 -11.19 -2.02 13.24
C SER A 313 -10.22 -3.18 13.17
N ILE A 314 -10.34 -3.98 12.13
CA ILE A 314 -9.34 -5.00 11.76
C ILE A 314 -8.81 -4.72 10.37
N THR A 315 -7.51 -4.88 10.21
CA THR A 315 -6.83 -4.88 8.91
C THR A 315 -6.09 -6.20 8.73
N LEU A 316 -6.33 -6.85 7.60
CA LEU A 316 -5.67 -8.06 7.17
C LEU A 316 -4.80 -7.76 5.96
N ILE A 317 -3.54 -8.14 6.03
CA ILE A 317 -2.59 -8.02 4.92
C ILE A 317 -1.91 -9.37 4.76
N SER A 318 -1.92 -9.90 3.54
CA SER A 318 -1.26 -11.15 3.20
C SER A 318 -0.66 -11.06 1.81
N SER A 319 0.28 -11.94 1.52
CA SER A 319 0.87 -12.08 0.20
C SER A 319 0.65 -13.49 -0.33
N LEU A 320 0.19 -13.58 -1.58
CA LEU A 320 0.08 -14.85 -2.30
C LEU A 320 1.20 -14.95 -3.34
N PRO A 321 1.90 -16.10 -3.45
CA PRO A 321 2.77 -16.35 -4.59
C PRO A 321 1.95 -16.37 -5.90
N GLU A 322 2.53 -15.87 -6.98
CA GLU A 322 1.85 -15.74 -8.29
C GLU A 322 1.38 -17.11 -8.85
N GLU A 323 2.05 -18.19 -8.46
CA GLU A 323 1.71 -19.56 -8.86
C GLU A 323 0.37 -20.05 -8.27
N ALA A 324 -0.05 -19.54 -7.13
CA ALA A 324 -1.34 -19.89 -6.50
C ALA A 324 -2.57 -19.29 -7.21
N LEU A 325 -2.37 -18.46 -8.23
CA LEU A 325 -3.43 -17.75 -8.96
C LEU A 325 -3.70 -18.33 -10.35
N ALA A 326 -2.93 -19.33 -10.76
CA ALA A 326 -3.06 -20.00 -12.06
C ALA A 326 -3.93 -21.28 -11.99
N SER A 327 -4.40 -21.66 -10.81
CA SER A 327 -5.33 -22.76 -10.54
C SER A 327 -6.72 -22.22 -10.23
#